data_5b90bb38fbd0e62011d2bc5ed3da6d5e
#
_entry.id   5b90bb38fbd0e62011d2bc5ed3da6d5e
#
_cell.length_a   1.000
_cell.length_b   1.000
_cell.length_c   1.000
_cell.angle_alpha   90.00
_cell.angle_beta   90.00
_cell.angle_gamma   90.00
#
_symmetry.space_group_name_H-M   'P 1'
#
loop_
_entity.id
_entity.type
_entity.pdbx_description
1 polymer ?
#
loop_
_entity_poly.entity_id
_entity_poly.type
_entity_poly.pdbx_seq_one_letter_code
_entity_poly.pdbx_strand_id
1 'polypeptide(L)'
;MALHVMDEANRCYLCKKPKCQEGCPIHTNIPLAIQLLRENKLDEAGRMLFENNPLTTVCSLVCNHEKQCEGHCIQGIKGSPVHFSTIEHYISTTYASKMTNGPAKSNGMRVAIIGSGPAGITIAIILARYGYQVTIFEGKDKIGGVLRYGIPEFRLPKSVLDDIEYRHLELKGIKVRPNTMIGGAITIEDLFRDGYKAIFVGTGVWRPNALHIKGETLGNVHFGINYLNNPDSYRLGSSVIVIGAGNAAMDVARTAL
;
A
#
# COMPACT_ATOMS: atom_id res chain seq x y z
N MET A 1 4.56 -23.71 -12.32
CA MET A 1 4.72 -23.17 -13.69
C MET A 1 4.47 -21.66 -13.58
N ALA A 2 5.43 -20.82 -13.93
CA ALA A 2 5.23 -19.36 -13.90
C ALA A 2 4.15 -19.01 -14.95
N LEU A 3 3.09 -18.29 -14.52
CA LEU A 3 2.06 -17.80 -15.44
C LEU A 3 2.71 -16.76 -16.37
N HIS A 4 2.62 -16.99 -17.66
CA HIS A 4 3.04 -15.99 -18.62
C HIS A 4 2.00 -14.87 -18.65
N VAL A 5 2.43 -13.63 -18.36
CA VAL A 5 1.52 -12.48 -18.18
C VAL A 5 0.59 -12.26 -19.39
N MET A 6 1.09 -12.44 -20.60
CA MET A 6 0.28 -12.27 -21.81
C MET A 6 -0.74 -13.40 -21.99
N ASP A 7 -0.41 -14.63 -21.62
CA ASP A 7 -1.36 -15.74 -21.65
C ASP A 7 -2.50 -15.50 -20.67
N GLU A 8 -2.15 -14.99 -19.46
CA GLU A 8 -3.14 -14.62 -18.46
C GLU A 8 -4.02 -13.45 -18.92
N ALA A 9 -3.43 -12.43 -19.52
CA ALA A 9 -4.16 -11.31 -20.10
C ALA A 9 -5.13 -11.76 -21.20
N ASN A 10 -4.72 -12.72 -22.04
CA ASN A 10 -5.53 -13.23 -23.14
C ASN A 10 -6.75 -14.03 -22.68
N ARG A 11 -6.78 -14.51 -21.45
CA ARG A 11 -7.96 -15.17 -20.86
C ARG A 11 -9.11 -14.20 -20.58
N CYS A 12 -8.84 -12.90 -20.44
CA CYS A 12 -9.85 -11.92 -20.07
C CYS A 12 -10.86 -11.68 -21.21
N TYR A 13 -12.17 -11.71 -20.90
CA TYR A 13 -13.25 -11.46 -21.87
C TYR A 13 -13.51 -9.98 -22.15
N LEU A 14 -12.82 -9.04 -21.50
CA LEU A 14 -13.06 -7.59 -21.62
C LEU A 14 -14.54 -7.25 -21.46
N CYS A 15 -15.13 -7.68 -20.36
CA CYS A 15 -16.56 -7.59 -20.10
C CYS A 15 -17.09 -6.13 -20.18
N LYS A 16 -18.24 -5.92 -20.81
CA LYS A 16 -18.91 -4.60 -20.85
C LYS A 16 -19.39 -4.13 -19.48
N LYS A 17 -19.72 -5.06 -18.57
CA LYS A 17 -20.06 -4.82 -17.15
C LYS A 17 -19.11 -5.63 -16.29
N PRO A 18 -17.90 -5.10 -16.02
CA PRO A 18 -16.83 -5.87 -15.40
C PRO A 18 -17.04 -6.01 -13.89
N LYS A 19 -17.45 -7.19 -13.45
CA LYS A 19 -17.64 -7.50 -12.02
C LYS A 19 -16.34 -7.39 -11.22
N CYS A 20 -15.22 -7.67 -11.84
CA CYS A 20 -13.89 -7.47 -11.22
C CYS A 20 -13.63 -6.00 -10.85
N GLN A 21 -14.06 -5.05 -11.68
CA GLN A 21 -13.98 -3.61 -11.37
C GLN A 21 -14.94 -3.23 -10.23
N GLU A 22 -16.15 -3.77 -10.21
CA GLU A 22 -17.10 -3.56 -9.12
C GLU A 22 -16.59 -4.14 -7.80
N GLY A 23 -15.88 -5.27 -7.84
CA GLY A 23 -15.24 -5.90 -6.68
C GLY A 23 -13.95 -5.21 -6.21
N CYS A 24 -13.41 -4.27 -6.98
CA CYS A 24 -12.25 -3.49 -6.58
C CYS A 24 -12.69 -2.28 -5.73
N PRO A 25 -12.19 -2.11 -4.49
CA PRO A 25 -12.61 -0.99 -3.62
C PRO A 25 -12.34 0.41 -4.20
N ILE A 26 -11.38 0.52 -5.12
CA ILE A 26 -11.01 1.77 -5.79
C ILE A 26 -11.46 1.81 -7.26
N HIS A 27 -12.32 0.87 -7.66
CA HIS A 27 -12.89 0.81 -9.02
C HIS A 27 -11.87 0.85 -10.15
N THR A 28 -10.72 0.17 -9.99
CA THR A 28 -9.69 0.07 -11.06
C THR A 28 -10.29 -0.46 -12.35
N ASN A 29 -10.08 0.22 -13.46
CA ASN A 29 -10.58 -0.22 -14.77
C ASN A 29 -9.75 -1.38 -15.31
N ILE A 30 -9.96 -2.56 -14.71
CA ILE A 30 -9.21 -3.79 -15.00
C ILE A 30 -9.31 -4.20 -16.47
N PRO A 31 -10.49 -4.22 -17.13
CA PRO A 31 -10.55 -4.56 -18.54
C PRO A 31 -9.72 -3.63 -19.43
N LEU A 32 -9.73 -2.32 -19.15
CA LEU A 32 -8.92 -1.37 -19.91
C LEU A 32 -7.41 -1.59 -19.70
N ALA A 33 -6.98 -1.85 -18.47
CA ALA A 33 -5.57 -2.18 -18.19
C ALA A 33 -5.10 -3.40 -19.00
N ILE A 34 -5.92 -4.46 -19.02
CA ILE A 34 -5.65 -5.70 -19.78
C ILE A 34 -5.69 -5.44 -21.29
N GLN A 35 -6.65 -4.67 -21.76
CA GLN A 35 -6.75 -4.32 -23.17
C GLN A 35 -5.50 -3.57 -23.65
N LEU A 36 -5.09 -2.53 -22.92
CA LEU A 36 -3.89 -1.74 -23.23
C LEU A 36 -2.63 -2.62 -23.23
N LEU A 37 -2.51 -3.55 -22.29
CA LEU A 37 -1.42 -4.51 -22.28
C LEU A 37 -1.41 -5.39 -23.54
N ARG A 38 -2.57 -5.93 -23.96
CA ARG A 38 -2.69 -6.73 -25.19
C ARG A 38 -2.34 -5.92 -26.46
N GLU A 39 -2.66 -4.63 -26.45
CA GLU A 39 -2.33 -3.71 -27.54
C GLU A 39 -0.87 -3.23 -27.49
N ASN A 40 -0.04 -3.77 -26.61
CA ASN A 40 1.35 -3.37 -26.37
C ASN A 40 1.51 -1.89 -25.97
N LYS A 41 0.47 -1.31 -25.35
CA LYS A 41 0.44 0.05 -24.81
C LYS A 41 0.74 0.07 -23.31
N LEU A 42 1.89 -0.50 -22.94
CA LEU A 42 2.26 -0.72 -21.54
C LEU A 42 2.35 0.60 -20.74
N ASP A 43 2.88 1.65 -21.35
CA ASP A 43 3.05 2.96 -20.69
C ASP A 43 1.68 3.63 -20.43
N GLU A 44 0.70 3.44 -21.32
CA GLU A 44 -0.68 3.93 -21.10
C GLU A 44 -1.37 3.15 -20.00
N ALA A 45 -1.21 1.81 -20.00
CA ALA A 45 -1.75 0.95 -18.94
C ALA A 45 -1.17 1.33 -17.57
N GLY A 46 0.15 1.49 -17.49
CA GLY A 46 0.85 1.88 -16.26
C GLY A 46 0.44 3.26 -15.77
N ARG A 47 0.31 4.23 -16.66
CA ARG A 47 -0.18 5.57 -16.34
C ARG A 47 -1.59 5.51 -15.75
N MET A 48 -2.49 4.80 -16.42
CA MET A 48 -3.89 4.66 -15.97
C MET A 48 -3.96 4.01 -14.57
N LEU A 49 -3.19 2.94 -14.33
CA LEU A 49 -3.13 2.30 -13.02
C LEU A 49 -2.58 3.25 -11.95
N PHE A 50 -1.47 3.94 -12.25
CA PHE A 50 -0.86 4.88 -11.31
C PHE A 50 -1.74 6.10 -11.02
N GLU A 51 -2.45 6.61 -12.01
CA GLU A 51 -3.40 7.71 -11.83
C GLU A 51 -4.60 7.34 -10.97
N ASN A 52 -5.06 6.09 -11.10
CA ASN A 52 -6.11 5.53 -10.27
C ASN A 52 -5.60 5.25 -8.85
N ASN A 53 -4.38 4.72 -8.72
CA ASN A 53 -3.77 4.35 -7.45
C ASN A 53 -2.24 4.42 -7.51
N PRO A 54 -1.61 5.41 -6.87
CA PRO A 54 -0.15 5.49 -6.82
C PRO A 54 0.54 4.28 -6.17
N LEU A 55 -0.20 3.50 -5.37
CA LEU A 55 0.30 2.29 -4.70
C LEU A 55 -0.09 0.99 -5.44
N THR A 56 -0.35 1.06 -6.75
CA THR A 56 -0.77 -0.10 -7.55
C THR A 56 0.20 -1.29 -7.45
N THR A 57 1.52 -1.05 -7.39
CA THR A 57 2.51 -2.12 -7.17
C THR A 57 2.33 -2.81 -5.80
N VAL A 58 2.01 -2.06 -4.76
CA VAL A 58 1.71 -2.63 -3.43
C VAL A 58 0.41 -3.43 -3.48
N CYS A 59 -0.63 -2.89 -4.13
CA CYS A 59 -1.90 -3.58 -4.29
C CYS A 59 -1.73 -4.93 -5.00
N SER A 60 -0.93 -5.00 -6.05
CA SER A 60 -0.66 -6.24 -6.78
C SER A 60 -0.06 -7.35 -5.91
N LEU A 61 0.64 -6.99 -4.83
CA LEU A 61 1.30 -7.94 -3.92
C LEU A 61 0.46 -8.33 -2.70
N VAL A 62 -0.33 -7.39 -2.13
CA VAL A 62 -0.91 -7.58 -0.80
C VAL A 62 -2.43 -7.45 -0.71
N CYS A 63 -3.13 -7.00 -1.78
CA CYS A 63 -4.58 -7.00 -1.78
C CYS A 63 -5.16 -8.40 -1.60
N ASN A 64 -6.35 -8.48 -1.01
CA ASN A 64 -7.08 -9.74 -0.93
C ASN A 64 -7.83 -9.99 -2.24
N HIS A 65 -7.08 -10.32 -3.31
CA HIS A 65 -7.60 -10.46 -4.67
C HIS A 65 -8.72 -11.48 -4.77
N GLU A 66 -8.63 -12.58 -4.00
CA GLU A 66 -9.64 -13.66 -3.95
C GLU A 66 -11.02 -13.18 -3.45
N LYS A 67 -11.06 -12.12 -2.66
CA LYS A 67 -12.30 -11.50 -2.15
C LYS A 67 -12.66 -10.21 -2.87
N GLN A 68 -11.77 -9.70 -3.69
CA GLN A 68 -11.92 -8.44 -4.43
C GLN A 68 -12.01 -8.71 -5.94
N CYS A 69 -11.10 -8.14 -6.72
CA CYS A 69 -11.17 -8.17 -8.17
C CYS A 69 -11.20 -9.60 -8.77
N GLU A 70 -10.31 -10.47 -8.36
CA GLU A 70 -10.22 -11.84 -8.89
C GLU A 70 -11.41 -12.69 -8.44
N GLY A 71 -11.84 -12.57 -7.18
CA GLY A 71 -13.04 -13.26 -6.67
C GLY A 71 -14.34 -12.86 -7.36
N HIS A 72 -14.38 -11.71 -8.04
CA HIS A 72 -15.52 -11.26 -8.82
C HIS A 72 -15.34 -11.51 -10.33
N CYS A 73 -14.26 -12.17 -10.74
CA CYS A 73 -14.05 -12.50 -12.14
C CYS A 73 -15.04 -13.58 -12.59
N ILE A 74 -15.77 -13.33 -13.68
CA ILE A 74 -16.76 -14.29 -14.22
C ILE A 74 -16.13 -15.61 -14.69
N GLN A 75 -14.85 -15.62 -15.04
CA GLN A 75 -14.09 -16.82 -15.35
C GLN A 75 -13.99 -17.76 -14.13
N GLY A 76 -13.96 -17.21 -12.93
CA GLY A 76 -13.91 -17.98 -11.68
C GLY A 76 -15.19 -18.78 -11.38
N ILE A 77 -16.32 -18.52 -12.08
CA ILE A 77 -17.56 -19.25 -11.87
C ILE A 77 -17.47 -20.71 -12.36
N LYS A 78 -16.74 -20.95 -13.44
CA LYS A 78 -16.62 -22.27 -14.07
C LYS A 78 -15.17 -22.78 -14.15
N GLY A 79 -14.23 -22.05 -13.59
CA GLY A 79 -12.82 -22.38 -13.65
C GLY A 79 -11.99 -21.47 -12.75
N SER A 80 -10.82 -21.07 -13.21
CA SER A 80 -9.90 -20.17 -12.53
C SER A 80 -10.15 -18.72 -12.96
N PRO A 81 -10.23 -17.75 -12.04
CA PRO A 81 -10.31 -16.33 -12.39
C PRO A 81 -9.08 -15.90 -13.20
N VAL A 82 -9.18 -14.75 -13.86
CA VAL A 82 -8.00 -14.07 -14.41
C VAL A 82 -7.21 -13.49 -13.25
N HIS A 83 -5.94 -13.84 -13.12
CA HIS A 83 -5.05 -13.36 -12.07
C HIS A 83 -4.57 -11.95 -12.39
N PHE A 84 -5.45 -10.98 -12.10
CA PHE A 84 -5.14 -9.58 -12.35
C PHE A 84 -3.97 -9.08 -11.51
N SER A 85 -3.77 -9.63 -10.32
CA SER A 85 -2.61 -9.33 -9.48
C SER A 85 -1.28 -9.48 -10.22
N THR A 86 -1.12 -10.58 -10.97
CA THR A 86 0.08 -10.83 -11.78
C THR A 86 0.22 -9.81 -12.92
N ILE A 87 -0.88 -9.48 -13.59
CA ILE A 87 -0.91 -8.51 -14.68
C ILE A 87 -0.61 -7.10 -14.14
N GLU A 88 -1.28 -6.71 -13.05
CA GLU A 88 -1.07 -5.42 -12.37
C GLU A 88 0.38 -5.27 -11.91
N HIS A 89 0.96 -6.32 -11.33
CA HIS A 89 2.35 -6.31 -10.90
C HIS A 89 3.31 -6.05 -12.05
N TYR A 90 3.13 -6.75 -13.16
CA TYR A 90 3.96 -6.58 -14.35
C TYR A 90 3.85 -5.16 -14.93
N ILE A 91 2.62 -4.66 -15.12
CA ILE A 91 2.38 -3.33 -15.66
C ILE A 91 2.97 -2.26 -14.74
N SER A 92 2.64 -2.32 -13.44
CA SER A 92 3.01 -1.28 -12.49
C SER A 92 4.51 -1.19 -12.24
N THR A 93 5.20 -2.34 -12.10
CA THR A 93 6.66 -2.36 -11.90
C THR A 93 7.42 -1.90 -13.14
N THR A 94 6.97 -2.31 -14.33
CA THR A 94 7.58 -1.87 -15.59
C THR A 94 7.38 -0.36 -15.81
N TYR A 95 6.20 0.17 -15.52
CA TYR A 95 5.92 1.59 -15.62
C TYR A 95 6.71 2.40 -14.59
N ALA A 96 6.74 1.95 -13.33
CA ALA A 96 7.48 2.61 -12.26
C ALA A 96 8.97 2.76 -12.60
N SER A 97 9.59 1.74 -13.21
CA SER A 97 11.01 1.79 -13.60
C SER A 97 11.33 2.86 -14.64
N LYS A 98 10.34 3.28 -15.42
CA LYS A 98 10.47 4.30 -16.47
C LYS A 98 10.06 5.71 -16.02
N MET A 99 9.52 5.85 -14.81
CA MET A 99 9.06 7.14 -14.30
C MET A 99 10.23 8.09 -14.07
N THR A 100 10.29 9.15 -14.87
CA THR A 100 11.33 10.20 -14.78
C THR A 100 10.75 11.58 -14.48
N ASN A 101 9.45 11.70 -14.28
CA ASN A 101 8.78 12.97 -14.10
C ASN A 101 9.20 13.66 -12.80
N GLY A 102 9.90 14.78 -12.92
CA GLY A 102 10.22 15.67 -11.82
C GLY A 102 8.97 16.28 -11.15
N PRO A 103 9.17 17.20 -10.19
CA PRO A 103 8.06 17.85 -9.50
C PRO A 103 7.21 18.66 -10.49
N ALA A 104 5.90 18.71 -10.26
CA ALA A 104 5.00 19.58 -11.01
C ALA A 104 5.30 21.07 -10.68
N LYS A 105 4.89 21.97 -11.58
CA LYS A 105 5.00 23.42 -11.32
C LYS A 105 4.24 23.76 -10.03
N SER A 106 4.95 24.39 -9.07
CA SER A 106 4.37 24.74 -7.79
C SER A 106 3.21 25.74 -7.94
N ASN A 107 2.12 25.50 -7.20
CA ASN A 107 1.01 26.43 -7.03
C ASN A 107 1.20 27.39 -5.84
N GLY A 108 2.35 27.32 -5.14
CA GLY A 108 2.69 28.14 -4.00
C GLY A 108 2.04 27.70 -2.67
N MET A 109 1.18 26.69 -2.65
CA MET A 109 0.49 26.24 -1.44
C MET A 109 1.22 25.06 -0.79
N ARG A 110 1.41 25.15 0.53
CA ARG A 110 2.04 24.10 1.35
C ARG A 110 0.99 23.25 2.04
N VAL A 111 1.17 21.93 2.01
CA VAL A 111 0.32 20.97 2.71
C VAL A 111 1.18 20.06 3.58
N ALA A 112 0.73 19.86 4.83
CA ALA A 112 1.32 18.91 5.75
C ALA A 112 0.52 17.59 5.74
N ILE A 113 1.24 16.48 5.85
CA ILE A 113 0.65 15.15 5.98
C ILE A 113 1.24 14.52 7.23
N ILE A 114 0.40 14.11 8.16
CA ILE A 114 0.80 13.45 9.41
C ILE A 114 0.60 11.96 9.25
N GLY A 115 1.71 11.22 9.14
CA GLY A 115 1.77 9.78 8.90
C GLY A 115 2.04 9.43 7.44
N SER A 116 3.01 8.56 7.23
CA SER A 116 3.45 8.04 5.92
C SER A 116 2.96 6.62 5.63
N GLY A 117 1.82 6.25 6.19
CA GLY A 117 1.13 5.01 5.81
C GLY A 117 0.54 5.09 4.40
N PRO A 118 -0.15 4.04 3.91
CA PRO A 118 -0.70 4.02 2.55
C PRO A 118 -1.58 5.25 2.23
N ALA A 119 -2.38 5.72 3.18
CA ALA A 119 -3.21 6.90 2.98
C ALA A 119 -2.37 8.17 2.81
N GLY A 120 -1.36 8.37 3.68
CA GLY A 120 -0.47 9.55 3.64
C GLY A 120 0.37 9.59 2.36
N ILE A 121 0.94 8.47 1.94
CA ILE A 121 1.70 8.36 0.69
C ILE A 121 0.81 8.66 -0.51
N THR A 122 -0.38 8.07 -0.57
CA THR A 122 -1.31 8.27 -1.69
C THR A 122 -1.71 9.73 -1.84
N ILE A 123 -2.16 10.38 -0.76
CA ILE A 123 -2.56 11.79 -0.82
C ILE A 123 -1.38 12.72 -1.12
N ALA A 124 -0.18 12.40 -0.61
CA ALA A 124 1.04 13.16 -0.90
C ALA A 124 1.34 13.19 -2.40
N ILE A 125 1.32 12.02 -3.04
CA ILE A 125 1.59 11.88 -4.48
C ILE A 125 0.52 12.61 -5.30
N ILE A 126 -0.75 12.45 -4.94
CA ILE A 126 -1.85 13.12 -5.64
C ILE A 126 -1.70 14.64 -5.55
N LEU A 127 -1.48 15.18 -4.34
CA LEU A 127 -1.33 16.62 -4.15
C LEU A 127 -0.09 17.18 -4.86
N ALA A 128 1.04 16.46 -4.83
CA ALA A 128 2.25 16.88 -5.53
C ALA A 128 2.02 16.98 -7.05
N ARG A 129 1.20 16.10 -7.64
CA ARG A 129 0.82 16.18 -9.06
C ARG A 129 0.03 17.44 -9.41
N TYR A 130 -0.69 18.02 -8.45
CA TYR A 130 -1.39 19.30 -8.59
C TYR A 130 -0.53 20.51 -8.20
N GLY A 131 0.77 20.32 -7.98
CA GLY A 131 1.72 21.40 -7.72
C GLY A 131 1.77 21.86 -6.27
N TYR A 132 1.12 21.17 -5.33
CA TYR A 132 1.25 21.48 -3.90
C TYR A 132 2.65 21.13 -3.40
N GLN A 133 3.18 21.94 -2.49
CA GLN A 133 4.41 21.67 -1.77
C GLN A 133 4.08 20.80 -0.56
N VAL A 134 4.32 19.50 -0.68
CA VAL A 134 3.92 18.51 0.32
C VAL A 134 5.08 18.19 1.26
N THR A 135 4.78 18.16 2.56
CA THR A 135 5.70 17.64 3.59
C THR A 135 4.98 16.56 4.39
N ILE A 136 5.56 15.37 4.45
CA ILE A 136 5.09 14.26 5.28
C ILE A 136 5.87 14.28 6.60
N PHE A 137 5.16 14.25 7.72
CA PHE A 137 5.70 14.09 9.07
C PHE A 137 5.43 12.65 9.51
N GLU A 138 6.49 11.89 9.75
CA GLU A 138 6.42 10.48 10.10
C GLU A 138 7.07 10.24 11.47
N GLY A 139 6.34 9.57 12.36
CA GLY A 139 6.84 9.26 13.71
C GLY A 139 7.89 8.15 13.76
N LYS A 140 7.97 7.32 12.71
CA LYS A 140 8.96 6.25 12.57
C LYS A 140 10.17 6.75 11.78
N ASP A 141 11.21 5.92 11.72
CA ASP A 141 12.46 6.18 11.00
C ASP A 141 12.31 6.13 9.48
N LYS A 142 11.32 5.38 8.97
CA LYS A 142 11.05 5.21 7.53
C LYS A 142 9.57 5.29 7.21
N ILE A 143 9.27 5.56 5.93
CA ILE A 143 7.90 5.57 5.41
C ILE A 143 7.29 4.18 5.34
N GLY A 144 5.99 4.13 5.17
CA GLY A 144 5.23 2.93 4.82
C GLY A 144 4.15 2.54 5.84
N GLY A 145 4.26 3.01 7.09
CA GLY A 145 3.28 2.65 8.12
C GLY A 145 3.09 1.14 8.22
N VAL A 146 1.86 0.64 8.19
CA VAL A 146 1.55 -0.80 8.28
C VAL A 146 2.19 -1.61 7.16
N LEU A 147 2.44 -1.03 5.98
CA LEU A 147 3.11 -1.72 4.88
C LEU A 147 4.55 -2.12 5.24
N ARG A 148 5.25 -1.29 6.02
CA ARG A 148 6.62 -1.56 6.47
C ARG A 148 6.66 -2.29 7.80
N TYR A 149 5.85 -1.86 8.76
CA TYR A 149 5.93 -2.28 10.16
C TYR A 149 4.85 -3.28 10.58
N GLY A 150 3.98 -3.71 9.67
CA GLY A 150 2.92 -4.67 9.95
C GLY A 150 2.80 -5.81 8.95
N ILE A 151 3.32 -5.65 7.72
CA ILE A 151 3.34 -6.70 6.71
C ILE A 151 4.77 -7.26 6.61
N PRO A 152 4.98 -8.57 6.78
CA PRO A 152 6.30 -9.18 6.71
C PRO A 152 6.97 -9.07 5.34
N GLU A 153 8.31 -9.11 5.33
CA GLU A 153 9.16 -9.05 4.13
C GLU A 153 8.78 -10.07 3.07
N PHE A 154 8.42 -11.29 3.48
CA PHE A 154 8.05 -12.36 2.54
C PHE A 154 6.73 -12.15 1.81
N ARG A 155 5.90 -11.17 2.24
CA ARG A 155 4.69 -10.75 1.55
C ARG A 155 4.86 -9.44 0.81
N LEU A 156 5.56 -8.48 1.40
CA LEU A 156 5.83 -7.19 0.82
C LEU A 156 7.31 -6.84 1.02
N PRO A 157 8.15 -7.09 0.02
CA PRO A 157 9.55 -6.71 0.06
C PRO A 157 9.71 -5.23 0.37
N LYS A 158 10.56 -4.89 1.34
CA LYS A 158 10.75 -3.49 1.77
C LYS A 158 11.39 -2.64 0.68
N SER A 159 12.11 -3.27 -0.24
CA SER A 159 12.63 -2.62 -1.45
C SER A 159 11.54 -1.96 -2.31
N VAL A 160 10.32 -2.51 -2.33
CA VAL A 160 9.17 -1.88 -3.01
C VAL A 160 8.82 -0.54 -2.37
N LEU A 161 8.90 -0.45 -1.04
CA LEU A 161 8.64 0.80 -0.32
C LEU A 161 9.79 1.81 -0.47
N ASP A 162 11.02 1.32 -0.51
CA ASP A 162 12.20 2.16 -0.74
C ASP A 162 12.18 2.72 -2.19
N ASP A 163 11.73 1.93 -3.16
CA ASP A 163 11.52 2.42 -4.54
C ASP A 163 10.39 3.46 -4.62
N ILE A 164 9.31 3.28 -3.87
CA ILE A 164 8.23 4.28 -3.76
C ILE A 164 8.77 5.57 -3.12
N GLU A 165 9.57 5.49 -2.05
CA GLU A 165 10.18 6.66 -1.42
C GLU A 165 11.01 7.43 -2.43
N TYR A 166 11.90 6.78 -3.13
CA TYR A 166 12.76 7.40 -4.12
C TYR A 166 11.97 7.95 -5.31
N ARG A 167 11.21 7.09 -6.03
CA ARG A 167 10.56 7.47 -7.31
C ARG A 167 9.33 8.34 -7.15
N HIS A 168 8.53 8.06 -6.12
CA HIS A 168 7.23 8.71 -5.98
C HIS A 168 7.22 9.86 -4.98
N LEU A 169 8.17 9.90 -4.05
CA LEU A 169 8.27 11.01 -3.10
C LEU A 169 9.44 11.93 -3.45
N GLU A 170 10.67 11.47 -3.41
CA GLU A 170 11.85 12.32 -3.61
C GLU A 170 11.89 12.95 -5.01
N LEU A 171 11.75 12.16 -6.07
CA LEU A 171 11.73 12.68 -7.45
C LEU A 171 10.56 13.64 -7.73
N LYS A 172 9.48 13.58 -6.95
CA LYS A 172 8.34 14.50 -7.04
C LYS A 172 8.50 15.74 -6.15
N GLY A 173 9.60 15.85 -5.40
CA GLY A 173 9.86 16.96 -4.50
C GLY A 173 9.02 16.95 -3.22
N ILE A 174 8.45 15.81 -2.85
CA ILE A 174 7.75 15.61 -1.58
C ILE A 174 8.82 15.47 -0.49
N LYS A 175 8.72 16.30 0.54
CA LYS A 175 9.63 16.24 1.68
C LYS A 175 9.12 15.24 2.71
N VAL A 176 10.00 14.35 3.18
CA VAL A 176 9.71 13.46 4.31
C VAL A 176 10.52 13.91 5.52
N ARG A 177 9.85 14.02 6.67
CA ARG A 177 10.48 14.27 7.98
C ARG A 177 10.23 13.06 8.87
N PRO A 178 11.15 12.09 8.87
CA PRO A 178 11.05 10.94 9.76
C PRO A 178 11.32 11.32 11.20
N ASN A 179 11.05 10.42 12.14
CA ASN A 179 11.24 10.60 13.58
C ASN A 179 10.57 11.89 14.12
N THR A 180 9.49 12.32 13.49
CA THR A 180 8.79 13.56 13.83
C THR A 180 7.35 13.24 14.24
N MET A 181 7.09 13.31 15.53
CA MET A 181 5.77 13.08 16.12
C MET A 181 5.03 14.41 16.30
N ILE A 182 3.83 14.49 15.73
CA ILE A 182 2.95 15.67 15.91
C ILE A 182 2.04 15.42 17.10
N GLY A 183 1.84 16.47 17.91
CA GLY A 183 1.01 16.47 19.13
C GLY A 183 1.80 16.68 20.42
N GLY A 184 3.09 16.38 20.43
CA GLY A 184 3.98 16.65 21.56
C GLY A 184 4.76 17.95 21.38
N ALA A 185 5.95 17.87 20.78
CA ALA A 185 6.83 19.01 20.56
C ALA A 185 6.38 19.94 19.43
N ILE A 186 5.71 19.41 18.42
CA ILE A 186 5.14 20.15 17.30
C ILE A 186 3.63 19.91 17.32
N THR A 187 2.84 20.99 17.39
CA THR A 187 1.38 20.93 17.38
C THR A 187 0.81 21.17 15.98
N ILE A 188 -0.48 20.93 15.81
CA ILE A 188 -1.20 21.26 14.57
C ILE A 188 -1.18 22.78 14.33
N GLU A 189 -1.33 23.57 15.40
CA GLU A 189 -1.27 25.04 15.37
C GLU A 189 0.10 25.54 14.90
N ASP A 190 1.18 24.87 15.31
CA ASP A 190 2.53 25.19 14.85
C ASP A 190 2.66 24.98 13.34
N LEU A 191 2.09 23.90 12.80
CA LEU A 191 2.10 23.65 11.36
C LEU A 191 1.35 24.74 10.58
N PHE A 192 0.21 25.21 11.08
CA PHE A 192 -0.50 26.35 10.46
C PHE A 192 0.31 27.64 10.56
N ARG A 193 0.96 27.90 11.71
CA ARG A 193 1.85 29.05 11.90
C ARG A 193 3.05 29.02 10.97
N ASP A 194 3.57 27.82 10.67
CA ASP A 194 4.64 27.60 9.69
C ASP A 194 4.19 27.79 8.23
N GLY A 195 2.90 28.10 8.02
CA GLY A 195 2.35 28.46 6.71
C GLY A 195 1.78 27.29 5.91
N TYR A 196 1.58 26.12 6.50
CA TYR A 196 0.80 25.06 5.87
C TYR A 196 -0.67 25.50 5.76
N LYS A 197 -1.26 25.31 4.57
CA LYS A 197 -2.64 25.74 4.28
C LYS A 197 -3.68 24.68 4.59
N ALA A 198 -3.25 23.43 4.61
CA ALA A 198 -4.08 22.29 4.97
C ALA A 198 -3.20 21.20 5.61
N ILE A 199 -3.84 20.37 6.44
CA ILE A 199 -3.20 19.28 7.14
C ILE A 199 -4.06 18.03 6.92
N PHE A 200 -3.44 16.95 6.43
CA PHE A 200 -4.05 15.63 6.37
C PHE A 200 -3.54 14.79 7.54
N VAL A 201 -4.45 14.18 8.30
CA VAL A 201 -4.10 13.30 9.42
C VAL A 201 -4.38 11.85 9.05
N GLY A 202 -3.30 11.08 8.90
CA GLY A 202 -3.35 9.67 8.47
C GLY A 202 -2.45 8.78 9.34
N THR A 203 -2.58 8.88 10.67
CA THR A 203 -1.71 8.20 11.64
C THR A 203 -1.92 6.69 11.74
N GLY A 204 -2.98 6.15 11.12
CA GLY A 204 -3.30 4.73 11.14
C GLY A 204 -3.98 4.26 12.44
N VAL A 205 -4.11 2.95 12.57
CA VAL A 205 -4.82 2.27 13.67
C VAL A 205 -3.88 1.30 14.39
N TRP A 206 -2.89 1.82 15.06
CA TRP A 206 -1.85 1.03 15.73
C TRP A 206 -2.28 0.43 17.08
N ARG A 207 -3.42 0.88 17.64
CA ARG A 207 -3.95 0.32 18.87
C ARG A 207 -4.61 -1.04 18.58
N PRO A 208 -4.09 -2.15 19.14
CA PRO A 208 -4.68 -3.46 18.93
C PRO A 208 -6.03 -3.57 19.61
N ASN A 209 -6.90 -4.42 19.07
CA ASN A 209 -8.14 -4.78 19.74
C ASN A 209 -7.83 -5.81 20.84
N ALA A 210 -8.33 -5.57 22.05
CA ALA A 210 -8.25 -6.50 23.16
C ALA A 210 -9.39 -7.53 23.09
N LEU A 211 -9.15 -8.74 23.57
CA LEU A 211 -10.16 -9.78 23.71
C LEU A 211 -10.95 -9.67 25.02
N HIS A 212 -10.43 -8.91 25.98
CA HIS A 212 -10.98 -8.73 27.33
C HIS A 212 -11.14 -10.05 28.09
N ILE A 213 -10.17 -10.95 27.96
CA ILE A 213 -10.14 -12.24 28.67
C ILE A 213 -9.06 -12.25 29.72
N LYS A 214 -9.25 -13.11 30.74
CA LYS A 214 -8.28 -13.31 31.81
C LYS A 214 -6.95 -13.82 31.22
N GLY A 215 -5.85 -13.21 31.62
CA GLY A 215 -4.50 -13.58 31.18
C GLY A 215 -3.98 -12.80 29.97
N GLU A 216 -4.78 -11.96 29.34
CA GLU A 216 -4.36 -11.17 28.15
C GLU A 216 -3.19 -10.22 28.43
N THR A 217 -3.00 -9.82 29.69
CA THR A 217 -1.92 -8.93 30.12
C THR A 217 -0.69 -9.65 30.67
N LEU A 218 -0.61 -10.96 30.57
CA LEU A 218 0.57 -11.73 31.00
C LEU A 218 1.77 -11.41 30.10
N GLY A 219 2.98 -11.44 30.65
CA GLY A 219 4.21 -11.03 29.98
C GLY A 219 4.58 -11.84 28.72
N ASN A 220 3.99 -13.04 28.56
CA ASN A 220 4.17 -13.89 27.37
C ASN A 220 2.97 -13.86 26.41
N VAL A 221 2.05 -12.92 26.59
CA VAL A 221 0.92 -12.68 25.69
C VAL A 221 1.17 -11.37 24.93
N HIS A 222 1.20 -11.45 23.61
CA HIS A 222 1.59 -10.35 22.76
C HIS A 222 0.52 -10.06 21.69
N PHE A 223 0.29 -8.81 21.38
CA PHE A 223 -0.56 -8.42 20.24
C PHE A 223 0.20 -8.59 18.93
N GLY A 224 -0.44 -9.23 17.96
CA GLY A 224 0.18 -9.55 16.68
C GLY A 224 0.76 -8.34 15.95
N ILE A 225 0.09 -7.19 15.97
CA ILE A 225 0.61 -5.97 15.32
C ILE A 225 1.88 -5.45 16.01
N ASN A 226 1.99 -5.58 17.32
CA ASN A 226 3.18 -5.19 18.06
C ASN A 226 4.34 -6.14 17.78
N TYR A 227 4.05 -7.45 17.74
CA TYR A 227 5.03 -8.48 17.38
C TYR A 227 5.56 -8.25 15.95
N LEU A 228 4.69 -8.09 14.96
CA LEU A 228 5.08 -7.88 13.56
C LEU A 228 5.87 -6.58 13.33
N ASN A 229 5.67 -5.58 14.19
CA ASN A 229 6.41 -4.32 14.09
C ASN A 229 7.90 -4.49 14.38
N ASN A 230 8.28 -5.39 15.28
CA ASN A 230 9.67 -5.72 15.61
C ASN A 230 9.76 -7.13 16.22
N PRO A 231 9.72 -8.20 15.41
CA PRO A 231 9.74 -9.58 15.88
C PRO A 231 10.98 -9.92 16.73
N ASP A 232 12.13 -9.37 16.38
CA ASP A 232 13.42 -9.65 17.04
C ASP A 232 13.47 -9.18 18.51
N SER A 233 12.55 -8.30 18.91
CA SER A 233 12.42 -7.85 20.30
C SER A 233 11.72 -8.86 21.22
N TYR A 234 11.17 -9.93 20.66
CA TYR A 234 10.38 -10.91 21.39
C TYR A 234 11.16 -12.22 21.57
N ARG A 235 11.15 -12.75 22.79
CA ARG A 235 11.67 -14.09 23.09
C ARG A 235 10.50 -15.05 23.14
N LEU A 236 10.30 -15.80 22.07
CA LEU A 236 9.26 -16.82 22.00
C LEU A 236 9.77 -18.14 22.60
N GLY A 237 8.87 -18.92 23.18
CA GLY A 237 9.17 -20.28 23.64
C GLY A 237 9.17 -21.29 22.49
N SER A 238 9.41 -22.57 22.83
CA SER A 238 9.38 -23.68 21.87
C SER A 238 7.98 -23.99 21.33
N SER A 239 6.95 -23.45 21.95
CA SER A 239 5.55 -23.59 21.52
C SER A 239 4.87 -22.24 21.55
N VAL A 240 4.26 -21.85 20.43
CA VAL A 240 3.56 -20.58 20.27
C VAL A 240 2.13 -20.85 19.83
N ILE A 241 1.18 -20.19 20.49
CA ILE A 241 -0.23 -20.22 20.11
C ILE A 241 -0.60 -18.88 19.48
N VAL A 242 -1.17 -18.92 18.28
CA VAL A 242 -1.68 -17.73 17.59
C VAL A 242 -3.21 -17.77 17.60
N ILE A 243 -3.82 -16.74 18.16
CA ILE A 243 -5.29 -16.59 18.22
C ILE A 243 -5.74 -15.74 17.05
N GLY A 244 -6.45 -16.36 16.12
CA GLY A 244 -6.98 -15.73 14.91
C GLY A 244 -6.76 -16.56 13.65
N ALA A 245 -7.49 -16.25 12.58
CA ALA A 245 -7.41 -16.93 11.28
C ALA A 245 -7.34 -15.96 10.09
N GLY A 246 -7.21 -14.66 10.36
CA GLY A 246 -7.02 -13.65 9.31
C GLY A 246 -5.57 -13.54 8.84
N ASN A 247 -5.35 -12.71 7.83
CA ASN A 247 -4.02 -12.48 7.25
C ASN A 247 -2.96 -12.11 8.31
N ALA A 248 -3.30 -11.25 9.27
CA ALA A 248 -2.39 -10.88 10.34
C ALA A 248 -1.97 -12.07 11.22
N ALA A 249 -2.90 -12.98 11.52
CA ALA A 249 -2.59 -14.18 12.28
C ALA A 249 -1.67 -15.14 11.52
N MET A 250 -1.91 -15.29 10.20
CA MET A 250 -1.02 -16.08 9.33
C MET A 250 0.37 -15.45 9.22
N ASP A 251 0.44 -14.11 9.14
CA ASP A 251 1.70 -13.38 9.12
C ASP A 251 2.48 -13.58 10.43
N VAL A 252 1.80 -13.47 11.58
CA VAL A 252 2.38 -13.73 12.91
C VAL A 252 2.91 -15.17 12.99
N ALA A 253 2.08 -16.16 12.61
CA ALA A 253 2.47 -17.57 12.69
C ALA A 253 3.70 -17.88 11.82
N ARG A 254 3.76 -17.36 10.60
CA ARG A 254 4.89 -17.54 9.69
C ARG A 254 6.15 -16.79 10.12
N THR A 255 5.99 -15.67 10.82
CA THR A 255 7.12 -14.88 11.32
C THR A 255 7.70 -15.51 12.61
N ALA A 256 6.87 -16.27 13.35
CA ALA A 256 7.30 -16.95 14.58
C ALA A 256 8.00 -18.28 14.33
N LEU A 257 8.00 -18.83 13.12
CA LEU A 257 8.73 -20.03 12.68
C LEU A 257 10.18 -19.72 12.35
#